data_2aca6811bed08c0dcf0fd092a442db2a
#
_entry.id   2aca6811bed08c0dcf0fd092a442db2a
#
_cell.length_a   1.000
_cell.length_b   1.000
_cell.length_c   1.000
_cell.angle_alpha   90.00
_cell.angle_beta   90.00
_cell.angle_gamma   90.00
#
_symmetry.space_group_name_H-M   'P 1'
#
loop_
_entity.id
_entity.type
_entity.pdbx_description
1 polymer ?
#
loop_
_entity_poly.entity_id
_entity_poly.type
_entity_poly.pdbx_seq_one_letter_code
_entity_poly.pdbx_strand_id
1 'polypeptide(L)'
;MADRYLNFTGTAPGRFLTRRLGLPQPAQLHRWTPERPALDGPLLHLTAGESGHAKELARLLARTGPDVRAAAERPAAIVLDATAVTGIATLAEVHAALHPVARSVAPSGRIVVLGAPLSRDDHHQAAAQQALEGFVRSLGKEIGRGRTVTLVRVEGPVAAAESTLRFLLSPKSAYVSGQVIEVAAGDTTPPADWARPLAGRTALVTGAARGIGEAVAEVLARDGARLILLDVPSAQADLEALAARLDATALPVDITAPDAAERITAAVPALDTLVHNAGITRDRTLAKMPADRWATVLDVNLASVLTTTDALLASGTLSRGGRIVATASIAGLAGNAGQTNYAASKAGIAGLTRSLAPKALAEHGVTVNAVAPGFIETKMTAAVPLFIREAGRRMNSLGQGGLPVDVAETTAWLAHPASGAVNGQVVRVCGQSLLGA
;
A
#
# COMPACT_ATOMS: atom_id res chain seq x y z
N MET A 1 20.66 -4.02 2.45
CA MET A 1 21.89 -3.35 1.92
C MET A 1 21.52 -1.92 1.56
N ALA A 2 22.34 -0.94 1.93
CA ALA A 2 22.10 0.45 1.58
C ALA A 2 22.24 0.67 0.06
N ASP A 3 21.37 1.47 -0.54
CA ASP A 3 21.49 1.92 -1.93
C ASP A 3 22.68 2.89 -2.03
N ARG A 4 23.84 2.35 -2.44
CA ARG A 4 25.09 3.12 -2.54
C ARG A 4 24.99 4.28 -3.52
N TYR A 5 24.21 4.13 -4.60
CA TYR A 5 23.99 5.19 -5.57
C TYR A 5 23.16 6.33 -4.99
N LEU A 6 22.07 6.03 -4.28
CA LEU A 6 21.27 7.01 -3.56
C LEU A 6 22.13 7.79 -2.54
N ASN A 7 22.98 7.09 -1.78
CA ASN A 7 23.89 7.73 -0.83
C ASN A 7 24.91 8.63 -1.56
N PHE A 8 25.49 8.16 -2.66
CA PHE A 8 26.44 8.96 -3.47
C PHE A 8 25.77 10.20 -4.05
N THR A 9 24.60 10.09 -4.65
CA THR A 9 23.85 11.23 -5.22
C THR A 9 23.37 12.22 -4.14
N GLY A 10 23.32 11.80 -2.89
CA GLY A 10 23.08 12.67 -1.72
C GLY A 10 24.24 13.61 -1.37
N THR A 11 25.46 13.29 -1.82
CA THR A 11 26.65 14.12 -1.58
C THR A 11 26.76 15.29 -2.60
N ALA A 12 27.50 16.35 -2.24
CA ALA A 12 27.72 17.46 -3.17
C ALA A 12 28.49 17.05 -4.44
N PRO A 13 29.61 16.28 -4.35
CA PRO A 13 30.30 15.74 -5.52
C PRO A 13 29.44 14.81 -6.37
N GLY A 14 28.65 13.94 -5.72
CA GLY A 14 27.77 13.02 -6.40
C GLY A 14 26.69 13.72 -7.20
N ARG A 15 26.05 14.73 -6.62
CA ARG A 15 25.06 15.59 -7.33
C ARG A 15 25.66 16.32 -8.52
N PHE A 16 26.86 16.88 -8.37
CA PHE A 16 27.55 17.58 -9.45
C PHE A 16 27.84 16.62 -10.61
N LEU A 17 28.43 15.46 -10.33
CA LEU A 17 28.82 14.48 -11.34
C LEU A 17 27.60 13.90 -12.06
N THR A 18 26.58 13.45 -11.31
CA THR A 18 25.38 12.85 -11.90
C THR A 18 24.58 13.86 -12.73
N ARG A 19 24.52 15.14 -12.31
CA ARG A 19 23.90 16.20 -13.12
C ARG A 19 24.64 16.42 -14.46
N ARG A 20 25.98 16.44 -14.42
CA ARG A 20 26.80 16.62 -15.62
C ARG A 20 26.71 15.45 -16.58
N LEU A 21 26.51 14.23 -16.07
CA LEU A 21 26.38 13.02 -16.84
C LEU A 21 24.93 12.68 -17.25
N GLY A 22 23.95 13.50 -16.88
CA GLY A 22 22.54 13.22 -17.15
C GLY A 22 21.99 12.00 -16.43
N LEU A 23 22.63 11.57 -15.33
CA LEU A 23 22.22 10.38 -14.57
C LEU A 23 21.07 10.71 -13.60
N PRO A 24 20.20 9.72 -13.30
CA PRO A 24 19.09 9.92 -12.35
C PRO A 24 19.57 10.41 -10.98
N GLN A 25 18.84 11.35 -10.41
CA GLN A 25 19.08 11.87 -9.04
C GLN A 25 17.87 11.54 -8.15
N PRO A 26 17.77 10.31 -7.62
CA PRO A 26 16.69 9.94 -6.73
C PRO A 26 16.78 10.79 -5.44
N ALA A 27 15.65 11.34 -5.01
CA ALA A 27 15.57 12.10 -3.76
C ALA A 27 15.45 11.13 -2.57
N GLN A 28 16.08 11.48 -1.43
CA GLN A 28 15.78 10.78 -0.19
C GLN A 28 14.29 10.96 0.15
N LEU A 29 13.56 9.86 0.33
CA LEU A 29 12.15 9.91 0.70
C LEU A 29 12.00 10.23 2.18
N HIS A 30 11.13 11.18 2.48
CA HIS A 30 10.67 11.40 3.84
C HIS A 30 9.70 10.26 4.20
N ARG A 31 10.18 9.28 4.96
CA ARG A 31 9.40 8.21 5.58
C ARG A 31 9.06 8.58 7.01
N TRP A 32 7.99 8.00 7.52
CA TRP A 32 7.57 8.24 8.89
C TRP A 32 8.61 7.73 9.89
N THR A 33 8.92 8.56 10.87
CA THR A 33 9.64 8.19 12.10
C THR A 33 9.01 8.91 13.28
N PRO A 34 9.25 8.47 14.54
CA PRO A 34 8.72 9.17 15.72
C PRO A 34 9.16 10.65 15.78
N GLU A 35 10.36 10.96 15.29
CA GLU A 35 10.93 12.32 15.29
C GLU A 35 10.38 13.19 14.14
N ARG A 36 9.85 12.55 13.10
CA ARG A 36 9.29 13.23 11.91
C ARG A 36 7.99 12.55 11.46
N PRO A 37 6.93 12.66 12.27
CA PRO A 37 5.68 11.95 12.04
C PRO A 37 4.80 12.60 10.97
N ALA A 38 5.03 13.86 10.61
CA ALA A 38 4.24 14.66 9.68
C ALA A 38 5.04 15.16 8.49
N LEU A 39 4.37 15.61 7.44
CA LEU A 39 4.97 16.32 6.32
C LEU A 39 5.39 17.73 6.76
N ASP A 40 6.49 18.23 6.16
CA ASP A 40 7.08 19.54 6.53
C ASP A 40 6.45 20.66 5.71
N GLY A 41 5.35 21.26 6.18
CA GLY A 41 4.71 22.43 5.57
C GLY A 41 3.18 22.33 5.45
N PRO A 42 2.54 23.36 4.93
CA PRO A 42 1.09 23.44 4.84
C PRO A 42 0.51 22.56 3.72
N LEU A 43 -0.79 22.31 3.82
CA LEU A 43 -1.62 21.68 2.82
C LEU A 43 -2.43 22.73 2.08
N LEU A 44 -2.44 22.69 0.74
CA LEU A 44 -3.36 23.44 -0.10
C LEU A 44 -4.59 22.59 -0.41
N HIS A 45 -5.76 23.14 -0.20
CA HIS A 45 -7.02 22.58 -0.67
C HIS A 45 -7.49 23.34 -1.89
N LEU A 46 -7.60 22.67 -3.03
CA LEU A 46 -8.00 23.20 -4.32
C LEU A 46 -9.27 22.48 -4.81
N THR A 47 -10.02 23.12 -5.71
CA THR A 47 -11.22 22.54 -6.34
C THR A 47 -11.17 22.67 -7.85
N ALA A 48 -11.75 21.72 -8.56
CA ALA A 48 -12.06 21.78 -9.98
C ALA A 48 -13.56 21.52 -10.13
N GLY A 49 -14.30 22.55 -10.54
CA GLY A 49 -15.75 22.59 -10.52
C GLY A 49 -16.36 22.94 -9.15
N GLU A 50 -17.67 23.00 -9.12
CA GLU A 50 -18.45 23.26 -7.90
C GLU A 50 -18.74 21.95 -7.17
N SER A 51 -17.87 21.57 -6.25
CA SER A 51 -18.03 20.33 -5.49
C SER A 51 -19.01 20.47 -4.33
N GLY A 52 -19.95 19.54 -4.24
CA GLY A 52 -20.83 19.37 -3.08
C GLY A 52 -20.10 18.97 -1.79
N HIS A 53 -18.88 18.45 -1.91
CA HIS A 53 -18.07 17.99 -0.77
C HIS A 53 -17.16 19.07 -0.17
N ALA A 54 -17.03 20.25 -0.78
CA ALA A 54 -16.02 21.25 -0.43
C ALA A 54 -16.00 21.61 1.08
N LYS A 55 -17.18 21.82 1.69
CA LYS A 55 -17.29 22.18 3.13
C LYS A 55 -16.93 21.01 4.05
N GLU A 56 -17.40 19.80 3.73
CA GLU A 56 -17.12 18.59 4.51
C GLU A 56 -15.65 18.22 4.40
N LEU A 57 -15.08 18.27 3.20
CA LEU A 57 -13.68 18.02 2.93
C LEU A 57 -12.77 18.99 3.69
N ALA A 58 -13.08 20.29 3.67
CA ALA A 58 -12.32 21.28 4.43
C ALA A 58 -12.28 20.96 5.94
N ARG A 59 -13.42 20.57 6.52
CA ARG A 59 -13.50 20.14 7.93
C ARG A 59 -12.70 18.86 8.20
N LEU A 60 -12.74 17.93 7.26
CA LEU A 60 -11.98 16.68 7.37
C LEU A 60 -10.48 16.95 7.30
N LEU A 61 -10.02 17.72 6.32
CA LEU A 61 -8.61 18.06 6.15
C LEU A 61 -8.05 18.79 7.37
N ALA A 62 -8.82 19.66 8.01
CA ALA A 62 -8.41 20.36 9.23
C ALA A 62 -8.12 19.37 10.40
N ARG A 63 -8.65 18.13 10.38
CA ARG A 63 -8.41 17.10 11.39
C ARG A 63 -7.27 16.13 11.01
N THR A 64 -6.75 16.17 9.77
CA THR A 64 -5.74 15.21 9.31
C THR A 64 -4.32 15.52 9.75
N GLY A 65 -4.09 16.67 10.37
CA GLY A 65 -2.82 17.08 10.95
C GLY A 65 -2.10 18.22 10.24
N PRO A 66 -1.98 18.28 8.89
CA PRO A 66 -1.37 19.41 8.20
C PRO A 66 -2.16 20.71 8.37
N ASP A 67 -1.43 21.85 8.46
CA ASP A 67 -2.02 23.19 8.48
C ASP A 67 -2.63 23.52 7.09
N VAL A 68 -3.95 23.62 6.99
CA VAL A 68 -4.65 23.86 5.72
C VAL A 68 -4.66 25.36 5.43
N ARG A 69 -4.14 25.75 4.25
CA ARG A 69 -4.06 27.15 3.80
C ARG A 69 -4.68 27.35 2.43
N ALA A 70 -5.17 28.56 2.18
CA ALA A 70 -5.68 28.98 0.87
C ALA A 70 -4.54 29.23 -0.13
N ALA A 71 -3.34 29.62 0.34
CA ALA A 71 -2.15 29.84 -0.47
C ALA A 71 -0.89 29.44 0.31
N ALA A 72 0.11 28.90 -0.40
CA ALA A 72 1.42 28.60 0.15
C ALA A 72 2.47 28.58 -0.98
N GLU A 73 3.62 29.18 -0.74
CA GLU A 73 4.73 29.18 -1.70
C GLU A 73 5.33 27.77 -1.88
N ARG A 74 5.33 26.98 -0.81
CA ARG A 74 5.92 25.62 -0.80
C ARG A 74 5.06 24.66 0.02
N PRO A 75 3.91 24.22 -0.52
CA PRO A 75 3.04 23.31 0.20
C PRO A 75 3.69 21.92 0.35
N ALA A 76 3.50 21.31 1.52
CA ALA A 76 3.88 19.92 1.75
C ALA A 76 2.90 18.96 1.09
N ALA A 77 1.65 19.37 0.94
CA ALA A 77 0.63 18.59 0.25
C ALA A 77 -0.35 19.47 -0.52
N ILE A 78 -0.95 18.89 -1.56
CA ILE A 78 -2.11 19.45 -2.27
C ILE A 78 -3.21 18.38 -2.26
N VAL A 79 -4.40 18.79 -1.88
CA VAL A 79 -5.63 18.02 -2.12
C VAL A 79 -6.46 18.79 -3.14
N LEU A 80 -6.68 18.18 -4.31
CA LEU A 80 -7.55 18.70 -5.35
C LEU A 80 -8.88 17.94 -5.30
N ASP A 81 -9.96 18.63 -5.01
CA ASP A 81 -11.30 18.08 -5.17
C ASP A 81 -11.74 18.22 -6.63
N ALA A 82 -11.76 17.11 -7.35
CA ALA A 82 -12.21 16.96 -8.73
C ALA A 82 -13.45 16.07 -8.83
N THR A 83 -14.19 15.89 -7.73
CA THR A 83 -15.42 15.08 -7.71
C THR A 83 -16.51 15.66 -8.60
N ALA A 84 -16.52 16.99 -8.83
CA ALA A 84 -17.44 17.67 -9.72
C ALA A 84 -17.04 17.65 -11.21
N VAL A 85 -15.95 16.95 -11.57
CA VAL A 85 -15.54 16.84 -12.98
C VAL A 85 -16.49 15.90 -13.73
N THR A 86 -17.27 16.45 -14.65
CA THR A 86 -18.30 15.70 -15.41
C THR A 86 -18.09 15.75 -16.92
N GLY A 87 -17.10 16.50 -17.41
CA GLY A 87 -16.84 16.64 -18.84
C GLY A 87 -15.54 17.37 -19.14
N ILE A 88 -15.27 17.64 -20.41
CA ILE A 88 -14.00 18.26 -20.87
C ILE A 88 -13.81 19.66 -20.30
N ALA A 89 -14.88 20.46 -20.20
CA ALA A 89 -14.78 21.82 -19.66
C ALA A 89 -14.34 21.80 -18.19
N THR A 90 -14.94 20.96 -17.35
CA THR A 90 -14.56 20.83 -15.94
C THR A 90 -13.24 20.10 -15.76
N LEU A 91 -12.85 19.21 -16.68
CA LEU A 91 -11.51 18.60 -16.69
C LEU A 91 -10.42 19.65 -16.93
N ALA A 92 -10.69 20.70 -17.74
CA ALA A 92 -9.74 21.81 -17.94
C ALA A 92 -9.45 22.57 -16.63
N GLU A 93 -10.38 22.61 -15.69
CA GLU A 93 -10.21 23.24 -14.40
C GLU A 93 -9.17 22.51 -13.51
N VAL A 94 -9.00 21.20 -13.71
CA VAL A 94 -7.93 20.42 -13.05
C VAL A 94 -6.54 20.98 -13.43
N HIS A 95 -6.35 21.28 -14.71
CA HIS A 95 -5.14 21.93 -15.20
C HIS A 95 -5.01 23.34 -14.60
N ALA A 96 -6.05 24.14 -14.65
CA ALA A 96 -6.04 25.52 -14.13
C ALA A 96 -5.69 25.57 -12.63
N ALA A 97 -6.20 24.60 -11.83
CA ALA A 97 -5.94 24.53 -10.40
C ALA A 97 -4.50 24.07 -10.08
N LEU A 98 -3.97 23.07 -10.78
CA LEU A 98 -2.68 22.47 -10.44
C LEU A 98 -1.49 23.11 -11.16
N HIS A 99 -1.64 23.60 -12.38
CA HIS A 99 -0.56 24.16 -13.18
C HIS A 99 0.29 25.22 -12.45
N PRO A 100 -0.30 26.22 -11.74
CA PRO A 100 0.49 27.25 -11.08
C PRO A 100 1.26 26.77 -9.85
N VAL A 101 0.84 25.66 -9.23
CA VAL A 101 1.34 25.22 -7.92
C VAL A 101 2.06 23.87 -7.91
N ALA A 102 1.89 23.03 -8.93
CA ALA A 102 2.44 21.68 -8.92
C ALA A 102 3.96 21.63 -8.70
N ARG A 103 4.72 22.55 -9.31
CA ARG A 103 6.19 22.63 -9.16
C ARG A 103 6.63 23.12 -7.79
N SER A 104 5.79 23.88 -7.07
CA SER A 104 6.12 24.45 -5.77
C SER A 104 6.02 23.45 -4.62
N VAL A 105 5.35 22.31 -4.83
CA VAL A 105 5.23 21.23 -3.81
C VAL A 105 6.60 20.88 -3.26
N ALA A 106 6.71 20.78 -1.95
CA ALA A 106 7.96 20.44 -1.26
C ALA A 106 8.52 19.07 -1.71
N PRO A 107 9.83 18.82 -1.63
CA PRO A 107 10.37 17.47 -1.81
C PRO A 107 9.69 16.48 -0.87
N SER A 108 9.46 15.26 -1.35
CA SER A 108 8.65 14.23 -0.67
C SER A 108 7.22 14.67 -0.32
N GLY A 109 6.68 15.70 -0.99
CA GLY A 109 5.31 16.16 -0.80
C GLY A 109 4.28 15.26 -1.48
N ARG A 110 3.00 15.52 -1.25
CA ARG A 110 1.87 14.71 -1.72
C ARG A 110 0.92 15.53 -2.59
N ILE A 111 0.45 14.93 -3.67
CA ILE A 111 -0.71 15.44 -4.41
C ILE A 111 -1.76 14.35 -4.38
N VAL A 112 -2.91 14.63 -3.78
CA VAL A 112 -4.07 13.75 -3.74
C VAL A 112 -5.18 14.40 -4.56
N VAL A 113 -5.64 13.71 -5.59
CA VAL A 113 -6.80 14.11 -6.38
C VAL A 113 -7.99 13.30 -5.91
N LEU A 114 -9.06 13.97 -5.50
CA LEU A 114 -10.32 13.31 -5.22
C LEU A 114 -11.16 13.28 -6.50
N GLY A 115 -11.67 12.12 -6.86
CA GLY A 115 -12.57 11.93 -7.99
C GLY A 115 -13.88 11.26 -7.55
N ALA A 116 -14.85 11.22 -8.43
CA ALA A 116 -16.08 10.48 -8.28
C ALA A 116 -15.96 9.08 -8.93
N PRO A 117 -16.80 8.11 -8.56
CA PRO A 117 -16.96 6.86 -9.30
C PRO A 117 -17.32 7.11 -10.77
N LEU A 118 -16.96 6.15 -11.62
CA LEU A 118 -17.34 6.22 -13.03
C LEU A 118 -18.84 5.97 -13.16
N SER A 119 -19.58 6.91 -13.75
CA SER A 119 -21.00 6.74 -14.02
C SER A 119 -21.21 5.62 -15.04
N ARG A 120 -22.25 4.80 -14.82
CA ARG A 120 -22.70 3.80 -15.79
C ARG A 120 -23.66 4.40 -16.81
N ASP A 121 -24.29 5.52 -16.46
CA ASP A 121 -25.39 6.14 -17.23
C ASP A 121 -24.91 7.38 -18.00
N ASP A 122 -23.78 7.99 -17.60
CA ASP A 122 -23.17 9.16 -18.23
C ASP A 122 -21.73 8.87 -18.68
N HIS A 123 -21.56 8.54 -19.94
CA HIS A 123 -20.25 8.25 -20.52
C HIS A 123 -19.33 9.47 -20.63
N HIS A 124 -19.85 10.71 -20.63
CA HIS A 124 -19.02 11.92 -20.58
C HIS A 124 -18.39 12.10 -19.21
N GLN A 125 -19.18 11.92 -18.14
CA GLN A 125 -18.68 11.91 -16.76
C GLN A 125 -17.66 10.76 -16.58
N ALA A 126 -17.99 9.55 -17.02
CA ALA A 126 -17.11 8.40 -16.91
C ALA A 126 -15.77 8.64 -17.63
N ALA A 127 -15.80 9.19 -18.86
CA ALA A 127 -14.59 9.53 -19.61
C ALA A 127 -13.75 10.61 -18.90
N ALA A 128 -14.39 11.65 -18.37
CA ALA A 128 -13.70 12.73 -17.67
C ALA A 128 -13.08 12.26 -16.35
N GLN A 129 -13.80 11.46 -15.56
CA GLN A 129 -13.28 10.86 -14.32
C GLN A 129 -12.18 9.81 -14.59
N GLN A 130 -12.30 9.04 -15.68
CA GLN A 130 -11.22 8.11 -16.10
C GLN A 130 -9.98 8.86 -16.55
N ALA A 131 -10.13 10.03 -17.18
CA ALA A 131 -9.00 10.88 -17.58
C ALA A 131 -8.15 11.34 -16.38
N LEU A 132 -8.76 11.52 -15.19
CA LEU A 132 -8.02 11.82 -13.95
C LEU A 132 -7.00 10.73 -13.61
N GLU A 133 -7.27 9.47 -13.90
CA GLU A 133 -6.35 8.37 -13.67
C GLU A 133 -5.10 8.49 -14.55
N GLY A 134 -5.28 8.75 -15.85
CA GLY A 134 -4.18 9.02 -16.78
C GLY A 134 -3.37 10.25 -16.37
N PHE A 135 -4.06 11.32 -15.97
CA PHE A 135 -3.44 12.55 -15.46
C PHE A 135 -2.56 12.30 -14.23
N VAL A 136 -3.10 11.65 -13.20
CA VAL A 136 -2.40 11.33 -11.94
C VAL A 136 -1.18 10.46 -12.21
N ARG A 137 -1.30 9.45 -13.08
CA ARG A 137 -0.18 8.57 -13.44
C ARG A 137 0.92 9.34 -14.19
N SER A 138 0.56 10.25 -15.08
CA SER A 138 1.52 11.07 -15.82
C SER A 138 2.20 12.08 -14.89
N LEU A 139 1.43 12.82 -14.10
CA LEU A 139 1.96 13.80 -13.15
C LEU A 139 2.91 13.13 -12.13
N GLY A 140 2.58 11.93 -11.64
CA GLY A 140 3.45 11.18 -10.73
C GLY A 140 4.80 10.82 -11.32
N LYS A 141 4.88 10.63 -12.64
CA LYS A 141 6.15 10.40 -13.36
C LYS A 141 6.94 11.69 -13.61
N GLU A 142 6.26 12.82 -13.78
CA GLU A 142 6.86 14.12 -14.12
C GLU A 142 7.38 14.87 -12.89
N ILE A 143 6.68 14.75 -11.76
CA ILE A 143 6.84 15.70 -10.65
C ILE A 143 8.18 15.54 -9.89
N GLY A 144 8.77 14.35 -9.89
CA GLY A 144 10.08 14.06 -9.31
C GLY A 144 10.27 14.42 -7.83
N ARG A 145 11.52 14.49 -7.38
CA ARG A 145 11.94 14.89 -6.01
C ARG A 145 11.27 14.10 -4.88
N GLY A 146 10.96 12.82 -5.10
CA GLY A 146 10.30 11.96 -4.12
C GLY A 146 8.83 12.30 -3.84
N ARG A 147 8.22 13.17 -4.66
CA ARG A 147 6.80 13.50 -4.57
C ARG A 147 5.94 12.36 -5.07
N THR A 148 4.74 12.21 -4.51
CA THR A 148 3.77 11.21 -4.95
C THR A 148 2.46 11.84 -5.38
N VAL A 149 1.78 11.20 -6.31
CA VAL A 149 0.47 11.63 -6.82
C VAL A 149 -0.47 10.44 -6.80
N THR A 150 -1.67 10.60 -6.21
CA THR A 150 -2.63 9.50 -6.02
C THR A 150 -4.04 10.01 -6.31
N LEU A 151 -4.87 9.18 -6.95
CA LEU A 151 -6.30 9.41 -7.14
C LEU A 151 -7.08 8.64 -6.06
N VAL A 152 -8.04 9.30 -5.42
CA VAL A 152 -9.00 8.69 -4.52
C VAL A 152 -10.38 8.92 -5.07
N ARG A 153 -11.07 7.87 -5.51
CA ARG A 153 -12.48 7.94 -5.91
C ARG A 153 -13.35 7.72 -4.70
N VAL A 154 -14.24 8.68 -4.43
CA VAL A 154 -15.10 8.64 -3.24
C VAL A 154 -16.53 8.41 -3.67
N GLU A 155 -17.12 7.31 -3.22
CA GLU A 155 -18.54 7.00 -3.34
C GLU A 155 -19.24 7.32 -2.02
N GLY A 156 -20.18 8.27 -2.05
CA GLY A 156 -20.91 8.71 -0.84
C GLY A 156 -20.20 9.81 -0.05
N PRO A 157 -20.32 9.84 1.28
CA PRO A 157 -19.79 10.91 2.11
C PRO A 157 -18.26 10.92 2.14
N VAL A 158 -17.66 12.09 1.95
CA VAL A 158 -16.18 12.24 1.93
C VAL A 158 -15.53 11.87 3.27
N ALA A 159 -16.30 11.87 4.36
CA ALA A 159 -15.84 11.41 5.67
C ALA A 159 -15.34 9.94 5.64
N ALA A 160 -15.88 9.11 4.75
CA ALA A 160 -15.42 7.73 4.58
C ALA A 160 -13.94 7.64 4.12
N ALA A 161 -13.42 8.70 3.50
CA ALA A 161 -12.03 8.77 3.05
C ALA A 161 -11.05 9.22 4.14
N GLU A 162 -11.47 9.47 5.39
CA GLU A 162 -10.58 10.05 6.42
C GLU A 162 -9.32 9.23 6.66
N SER A 163 -9.40 7.90 6.85
CA SER A 163 -8.23 7.05 7.06
C SER A 163 -7.29 7.06 5.85
N THR A 164 -7.86 7.03 4.65
CA THR A 164 -7.12 7.07 3.38
C THR A 164 -6.39 8.41 3.23
N LEU A 165 -7.05 9.52 3.50
CA LEU A 165 -6.43 10.84 3.44
C LEU A 165 -5.35 11.02 4.52
N ARG A 166 -5.58 10.55 5.76
CA ARG A 166 -4.55 10.55 6.81
C ARG A 166 -3.32 9.75 6.41
N PHE A 167 -3.49 8.60 5.77
CA PHE A 167 -2.39 7.79 5.24
C PHE A 167 -1.65 8.53 4.11
N LEU A 168 -2.39 8.97 3.08
CA LEU A 168 -1.80 9.60 1.90
C LEU A 168 -1.15 10.95 2.18
N LEU A 169 -1.67 11.73 3.12
CA LEU A 169 -1.15 13.04 3.52
C LEU A 169 -0.07 12.95 4.63
N SER A 170 0.50 11.77 4.82
CA SER A 170 1.55 11.52 5.81
C SER A 170 2.83 10.95 5.18
N PRO A 171 3.96 10.91 5.92
CA PRO A 171 5.18 10.24 5.46
C PRO A 171 5.02 8.71 5.32
N LYS A 172 3.97 8.09 5.90
CA LYS A 172 3.67 6.65 5.82
C LYS A 172 3.46 6.17 4.38
N SER A 173 2.94 7.03 3.49
CA SER A 173 2.68 6.72 2.07
C SER A 173 3.84 7.01 1.12
N ALA A 174 5.07 7.11 1.61
CA ALA A 174 6.24 7.59 0.87
C ALA A 174 6.53 6.83 -0.44
N TYR A 175 6.08 5.57 -0.56
CA TYR A 175 6.34 4.72 -1.72
C TYR A 175 5.07 4.35 -2.50
N VAL A 176 3.93 5.01 -2.21
CA VAL A 176 2.63 4.84 -2.89
C VAL A 176 2.40 6.02 -3.83
N SER A 177 2.47 5.80 -5.13
CA SER A 177 2.25 6.82 -6.17
C SER A 177 1.60 6.20 -7.40
N GLY A 178 0.83 7.00 -8.16
CA GLY A 178 0.15 6.56 -9.38
C GLY A 178 -0.98 5.56 -9.12
N GLN A 179 -1.46 5.46 -7.89
CA GLN A 179 -2.53 4.53 -7.52
C GLN A 179 -3.89 5.20 -7.60
N VAL A 180 -4.90 4.38 -7.90
CA VAL A 180 -6.32 4.71 -7.74
C VAL A 180 -6.82 3.94 -6.54
N ILE A 181 -7.35 4.66 -5.56
CA ILE A 181 -7.94 4.08 -4.35
C ILE A 181 -9.42 4.41 -4.38
N GLU A 182 -10.25 3.38 -4.36
CA GLU A 182 -11.69 3.51 -4.32
C GLU A 182 -12.16 3.43 -2.87
N VAL A 183 -12.91 4.43 -2.44
CA VAL A 183 -13.51 4.53 -1.11
C VAL A 183 -15.02 4.47 -1.31
N ALA A 184 -15.60 3.33 -0.97
CA ALA A 184 -17.05 3.11 -1.04
C ALA A 184 -17.75 3.62 0.23
N ALA A 185 -19.06 3.58 0.23
CA ALA A 185 -19.82 3.69 1.48
C ALA A 185 -19.55 2.46 2.35
N GLY A 186 -19.12 2.65 3.59
CA GLY A 186 -18.77 1.55 4.48
C GLY A 186 -18.67 2.00 5.94
N ASP A 187 -18.54 1.03 6.84
CA ASP A 187 -18.30 1.32 8.26
C ASP A 187 -16.86 1.81 8.45
N THR A 188 -16.75 3.07 8.84
CA THR A 188 -15.47 3.77 9.07
C THR A 188 -15.38 4.24 10.51
N THR A 189 -15.53 3.33 11.47
CA THR A 189 -15.45 3.66 12.90
C THR A 189 -14.10 4.30 13.21
N PRO A 190 -14.06 5.58 13.63
CA PRO A 190 -12.81 6.23 14.00
C PRO A 190 -12.20 5.52 15.23
N PRO A 191 -10.88 5.37 15.30
CA PRO A 191 -10.22 4.85 16.49
C PRO A 191 -10.30 5.88 17.62
N ALA A 192 -10.24 5.42 18.86
CA ALA A 192 -10.16 6.30 20.02
C ALA A 192 -8.89 7.17 20.00
N ASP A 193 -7.80 6.60 19.47
CA ASP A 193 -6.51 7.27 19.28
C ASP A 193 -5.94 6.97 17.90
N TRP A 194 -5.76 8.01 17.09
CA TRP A 194 -5.15 7.88 15.76
C TRP A 194 -3.64 7.57 15.78
N ALA A 195 -2.97 7.77 16.94
CA ALA A 195 -1.58 7.37 17.11
C ALA A 195 -1.44 5.87 17.39
N ARG A 196 -2.47 5.26 17.99
CA ARG A 196 -2.54 3.82 18.29
C ARG A 196 -3.86 3.20 17.82
N PRO A 197 -4.13 3.23 16.50
CA PRO A 197 -5.45 2.90 15.95
C PRO A 197 -5.84 1.44 16.12
N LEU A 198 -4.87 0.55 16.37
CA LEU A 198 -5.08 -0.88 16.54
C LEU A 198 -5.09 -1.30 18.04
N ALA A 199 -5.12 -0.34 18.96
CA ALA A 199 -5.18 -0.65 20.38
C ALA A 199 -6.39 -1.55 20.73
N GLY A 200 -6.12 -2.65 21.44
CA GLY A 200 -7.13 -3.64 21.80
C GLY A 200 -7.46 -4.66 20.72
N ARG A 201 -6.90 -4.54 19.51
CA ARG A 201 -7.08 -5.48 18.39
C ARG A 201 -5.99 -6.54 18.36
N THR A 202 -6.35 -7.73 17.88
CA THR A 202 -5.41 -8.86 17.68
C THR A 202 -5.13 -9.04 16.19
N ALA A 203 -3.84 -9.14 15.83
CA ALA A 203 -3.42 -9.36 14.44
C ALA A 203 -2.52 -10.60 14.32
N LEU A 204 -2.80 -11.43 13.31
CA LEU A 204 -1.98 -12.56 12.90
C LEU A 204 -1.18 -12.17 11.64
N VAL A 205 0.13 -12.35 11.68
CA VAL A 205 1.03 -12.10 10.53
C VAL A 205 1.73 -13.41 10.16
N THR A 206 1.53 -13.87 8.92
CA THR A 206 2.24 -15.06 8.39
C THR A 206 3.54 -14.66 7.70
N GLY A 207 4.58 -15.51 7.80
CA GLY A 207 5.90 -15.19 7.28
C GLY A 207 6.55 -14.01 8.04
N ALA A 208 6.36 -13.98 9.37
CA ALA A 208 6.67 -12.84 10.20
C ALA A 208 8.15 -12.74 10.59
N ALA A 209 8.92 -13.83 10.55
CA ALA A 209 10.26 -13.89 11.14
C ALA A 209 11.28 -12.91 10.51
N ARG A 210 11.00 -12.37 9.32
CA ARG A 210 11.96 -11.49 8.61
C ARG A 210 11.31 -10.65 7.50
N GLY A 211 12.05 -9.63 7.07
CA GLY A 211 11.77 -8.87 5.86
C GLY A 211 10.47 -8.06 5.92
N ILE A 212 9.55 -8.25 4.98
CA ILE A 212 8.28 -7.52 4.95
C ILE A 212 7.41 -7.92 6.15
N GLY A 213 7.32 -9.22 6.47
CA GLY A 213 6.52 -9.71 7.59
C GLY A 213 6.99 -9.16 8.95
N GLU A 214 8.30 -9.13 9.19
CA GLU A 214 8.90 -8.50 10.37
C GLU A 214 8.51 -7.01 10.46
N ALA A 215 8.70 -6.26 9.36
CA ALA A 215 8.33 -4.84 9.33
C ALA A 215 6.82 -4.61 9.54
N VAL A 216 5.96 -5.48 9.01
CA VAL A 216 4.51 -5.44 9.26
C VAL A 216 4.22 -5.67 10.74
N ALA A 217 4.84 -6.67 11.36
CA ALA A 217 4.69 -6.92 12.78
C ALA A 217 5.11 -5.70 13.62
N GLU A 218 6.26 -5.09 13.32
CA GLU A 218 6.76 -3.90 14.00
C GLU A 218 5.79 -2.71 13.89
N VAL A 219 5.23 -2.47 12.70
CA VAL A 219 4.29 -1.37 12.47
C VAL A 219 2.96 -1.63 13.15
N LEU A 220 2.42 -2.84 13.09
CA LEU A 220 1.16 -3.18 13.78
C LEU A 220 1.30 -3.13 15.31
N ALA A 221 2.45 -3.56 15.87
CA ALA A 221 2.77 -3.42 17.30
C ALA A 221 2.84 -1.95 17.72
N ARG A 222 3.57 -1.12 16.96
CA ARG A 222 3.62 0.33 17.17
C ARG A 222 2.22 0.94 17.18
N ASP A 223 1.37 0.53 16.27
CA ASP A 223 -0.01 1.02 16.15
C ASP A 223 -0.97 0.41 17.20
N GLY A 224 -0.45 -0.44 18.11
CA GLY A 224 -1.12 -0.91 19.33
C GLY A 224 -1.76 -2.29 19.24
N ALA A 225 -1.57 -3.05 18.16
CA ALA A 225 -2.09 -4.41 18.03
C ALA A 225 -1.39 -5.40 18.99
N ARG A 226 -2.14 -6.38 19.50
CA ARG A 226 -1.59 -7.62 20.05
C ARG A 226 -1.27 -8.55 18.89
N LEU A 227 -0.06 -9.13 18.87
CA LEU A 227 0.42 -9.86 17.73
C LEU A 227 0.53 -11.36 17.98
N ILE A 228 0.16 -12.12 16.95
CA ILE A 228 0.49 -13.53 16.79
C ILE A 228 1.34 -13.61 15.53
N LEU A 229 2.58 -14.05 15.69
CA LEU A 229 3.58 -14.11 14.63
C LEU A 229 3.76 -15.55 14.20
N LEU A 230 3.48 -15.82 12.93
CA LEU A 230 3.57 -17.15 12.37
C LEU A 230 4.68 -17.23 11.32
N ASP A 231 5.51 -18.26 11.44
CA ASP A 231 6.48 -18.66 10.41
C ASP A 231 6.75 -20.17 10.51
N VAL A 232 7.47 -20.72 9.52
CA VAL A 232 7.83 -22.14 9.50
C VAL A 232 8.70 -22.52 10.71
N PRO A 233 8.63 -23.79 11.22
CA PRO A 233 9.43 -24.23 12.36
C PRO A 233 10.93 -24.03 12.18
N SER A 234 11.44 -24.06 10.96
CA SER A 234 12.87 -23.81 10.69
C SER A 234 13.31 -22.35 10.93
N ALA A 235 12.36 -21.41 11.07
CA ALA A 235 12.59 -20.01 11.41
C ALA A 235 12.25 -19.70 12.88
N GLN A 236 12.01 -20.71 13.72
CA GLN A 236 11.50 -20.56 15.09
C GLN A 236 12.37 -19.61 15.93
N ALA A 237 13.69 -19.71 15.88
CA ALA A 237 14.59 -18.85 16.67
C ALA A 237 14.44 -17.36 16.31
N ASP A 238 14.38 -17.04 15.01
CA ASP A 238 14.18 -15.65 14.56
C ASP A 238 12.76 -15.16 14.94
N LEU A 239 11.76 -16.03 14.86
CA LEU A 239 10.36 -15.74 15.20
C LEU A 239 10.20 -15.45 16.70
N GLU A 240 10.79 -16.29 17.57
CA GLU A 240 10.75 -16.12 19.02
C GLU A 240 11.51 -14.85 19.46
N ALA A 241 12.65 -14.55 18.83
CA ALA A 241 13.39 -13.31 19.10
C ALA A 241 12.57 -12.07 18.73
N LEU A 242 11.84 -12.10 17.61
CA LEU A 242 10.94 -11.02 17.22
C LEU A 242 9.74 -10.93 18.18
N ALA A 243 9.14 -12.06 18.54
CA ALA A 243 8.01 -12.12 19.46
C ALA A 243 8.36 -11.52 20.83
N ALA A 244 9.53 -11.89 21.37
CA ALA A 244 10.02 -11.33 22.63
C ALA A 244 10.24 -9.80 22.55
N ARG A 245 10.75 -9.29 21.41
CA ARG A 245 10.97 -7.85 21.20
C ARG A 245 9.66 -7.05 21.11
N LEU A 246 8.59 -7.66 20.59
CA LEU A 246 7.31 -7.00 20.33
C LEU A 246 6.23 -7.34 21.34
N ASP A 247 6.54 -8.09 22.41
CA ASP A 247 5.55 -8.62 23.38
C ASP A 247 4.42 -9.39 22.64
N ALA A 248 4.82 -10.29 21.74
CA ALA A 248 3.93 -11.02 20.84
C ALA A 248 3.99 -12.53 21.12
N THR A 249 3.02 -13.28 20.57
CA THR A 249 3.01 -14.74 20.61
C THR A 249 3.65 -15.30 19.34
N ALA A 250 4.66 -16.18 19.49
CA ALA A 250 5.23 -16.94 18.38
C ALA A 250 4.41 -18.21 18.12
N LEU A 251 4.09 -18.46 16.84
CA LEU A 251 3.35 -19.65 16.39
C LEU A 251 4.15 -20.35 15.26
N PRO A 252 5.07 -21.28 15.58
CA PRO A 252 5.86 -21.98 14.57
C PRO A 252 5.01 -23.05 13.89
N VAL A 253 4.44 -22.69 12.72
CA VAL A 253 3.57 -23.55 11.90
C VAL A 253 3.99 -23.44 10.44
N ASP A 254 4.12 -24.59 9.77
CA ASP A 254 4.18 -24.63 8.32
C ASP A 254 2.75 -24.50 7.77
N ILE A 255 2.47 -23.39 7.10
CA ILE A 255 1.14 -23.08 6.55
C ILE A 255 0.68 -24.05 5.45
N THR A 256 1.58 -24.89 4.93
CA THR A 256 1.26 -25.91 3.94
C THR A 256 0.92 -27.27 4.58
N ALA A 257 1.10 -27.40 5.89
CA ALA A 257 0.74 -28.62 6.60
C ALA A 257 -0.79 -28.85 6.57
N PRO A 258 -1.25 -30.10 6.45
CA PRO A 258 -2.69 -30.41 6.37
C PRO A 258 -3.49 -29.91 7.58
N ASP A 259 -2.88 -29.86 8.76
CA ASP A 259 -3.46 -29.42 10.03
C ASP A 259 -3.21 -27.93 10.35
N ALA A 260 -2.58 -27.18 9.43
CA ALA A 260 -2.18 -25.79 9.66
C ALA A 260 -3.37 -24.89 10.04
N ALA A 261 -4.46 -24.96 9.30
CA ALA A 261 -5.64 -24.14 9.54
C ALA A 261 -6.27 -24.45 10.91
N GLU A 262 -6.33 -25.71 11.32
CA GLU A 262 -6.83 -26.14 12.63
C GLU A 262 -5.92 -25.62 13.75
N ARG A 263 -4.61 -25.77 13.62
CA ARG A 263 -3.62 -25.27 14.59
C ARG A 263 -3.69 -23.75 14.73
N ILE A 264 -3.86 -23.02 13.63
CA ILE A 264 -4.02 -21.56 13.65
C ILE A 264 -5.32 -21.20 14.38
N THR A 265 -6.44 -21.82 14.02
CA THR A 265 -7.75 -21.55 14.65
C THR A 265 -7.73 -21.86 16.15
N ALA A 266 -7.10 -22.94 16.56
CA ALA A 266 -6.96 -23.32 17.97
C ALA A 266 -6.08 -22.33 18.78
N ALA A 267 -5.04 -21.78 18.13
CA ALA A 267 -4.14 -20.83 18.78
C ALA A 267 -4.70 -19.39 18.88
N VAL A 268 -5.74 -19.08 18.10
CA VAL A 268 -6.25 -17.70 17.94
C VAL A 268 -7.75 -17.68 18.20
N PRO A 269 -8.22 -17.45 19.44
CA PRO A 269 -9.64 -17.48 19.77
C PRO A 269 -10.46 -16.36 19.15
N ALA A 270 -9.84 -15.21 18.90
CA ALA A 270 -10.45 -14.05 18.22
C ALA A 270 -9.39 -13.25 17.48
N LEU A 271 -9.69 -12.85 16.25
CA LEU A 271 -8.78 -12.15 15.35
C LEU A 271 -9.48 -10.95 14.71
N ASP A 272 -8.84 -9.80 14.77
CA ASP A 272 -9.30 -8.58 14.10
C ASP A 272 -8.59 -8.35 12.76
N THR A 273 -7.36 -8.81 12.63
CA THR A 273 -6.57 -8.61 11.41
C THR A 273 -5.79 -9.87 11.03
N LEU A 274 -5.96 -10.32 9.80
CA LEU A 274 -5.18 -11.39 9.20
C LEU A 274 -4.28 -10.83 8.10
N VAL A 275 -2.97 -10.98 8.24
CA VAL A 275 -2.00 -10.58 7.22
C VAL A 275 -1.36 -11.82 6.60
N HIS A 276 -1.72 -12.11 5.36
CA HIS A 276 -1.09 -13.13 4.54
C HIS A 276 0.15 -12.57 3.87
N ASN A 277 1.31 -12.76 4.49
CA ASN A 277 2.57 -12.31 3.94
C ASN A 277 3.54 -13.45 3.58
N ALA A 278 3.38 -14.64 4.16
CA ALA A 278 4.22 -15.77 3.82
C ALA A 278 4.28 -16.02 2.31
N GLY A 279 5.47 -16.30 1.80
CA GLY A 279 5.64 -16.56 0.38
C GLY A 279 7.10 -16.87 0.01
N ILE A 280 7.24 -17.62 -1.07
CA ILE A 280 8.53 -18.05 -1.62
C ILE A 280 8.61 -17.79 -3.12
N THR A 281 9.82 -17.78 -3.65
CA THR A 281 10.11 -17.81 -5.09
C THR A 281 10.93 -19.06 -5.44
N ARG A 282 10.71 -19.61 -6.64
CA ARG A 282 11.49 -20.71 -7.23
C ARG A 282 11.63 -20.44 -8.73
N ASP A 283 12.45 -19.44 -9.06
CA ASP A 283 12.53 -18.86 -10.38
C ASP A 283 13.14 -19.82 -11.42
N ARG A 284 12.45 -19.99 -12.53
CA ARG A 284 12.89 -20.69 -13.75
C ARG A 284 11.99 -20.31 -14.92
N THR A 285 12.50 -20.33 -16.13
CA THR A 285 11.63 -20.23 -17.33
C THR A 285 10.71 -21.45 -17.39
N LEU A 286 9.47 -21.28 -17.85
CA LEU A 286 8.46 -22.33 -17.85
C LEU A 286 8.95 -23.64 -18.49
N ALA A 287 9.64 -23.55 -19.64
CA ALA A 287 10.18 -24.72 -20.35
C ALA A 287 11.23 -25.52 -19.54
N LYS A 288 11.81 -24.92 -18.48
CA LYS A 288 12.83 -25.57 -17.62
C LYS A 288 12.37 -25.69 -16.16
N MET A 289 11.09 -25.43 -15.88
CA MET A 289 10.54 -25.45 -14.53
C MET A 289 10.06 -26.85 -14.17
N PRO A 290 10.66 -27.53 -13.18
CA PRO A 290 10.15 -28.79 -12.69
C PRO A 290 8.78 -28.65 -12.03
N ALA A 291 7.95 -29.68 -12.13
CA ALA A 291 6.57 -29.67 -11.59
C ALA A 291 6.52 -29.44 -10.07
N ASP A 292 7.47 -30.00 -9.33
CA ASP A 292 7.60 -29.82 -7.88
C ASP A 292 7.86 -28.36 -7.49
N ARG A 293 8.71 -27.65 -8.25
CA ARG A 293 8.94 -26.20 -8.03
C ARG A 293 7.72 -25.37 -8.33
N TRP A 294 6.96 -25.75 -9.35
CA TRP A 294 5.68 -25.11 -9.66
C TRP A 294 4.70 -25.29 -8.50
N ALA A 295 4.45 -26.54 -8.11
CA ALA A 295 3.51 -26.89 -7.05
C ALA A 295 3.86 -26.21 -5.72
N THR A 296 5.13 -26.33 -5.27
CA THR A 296 5.57 -25.74 -3.99
C THR A 296 5.28 -24.22 -3.91
N VAL A 297 5.45 -23.46 -5.00
CA VAL A 297 5.17 -22.02 -4.99
C VAL A 297 3.67 -21.76 -4.92
N LEU A 298 2.85 -22.52 -5.62
CA LEU A 298 1.39 -22.39 -5.54
C LEU A 298 0.86 -22.80 -4.17
N ASP A 299 1.38 -23.87 -3.59
CA ASP A 299 0.96 -24.36 -2.27
C ASP A 299 1.24 -23.30 -1.18
N VAL A 300 2.46 -22.77 -1.13
CA VAL A 300 2.84 -21.75 -0.14
C VAL A 300 2.18 -20.40 -0.38
N ASN A 301 2.15 -19.92 -1.63
CA ASN A 301 1.77 -18.53 -1.90
C ASN A 301 0.27 -18.34 -2.14
N LEU A 302 -0.48 -19.39 -2.45
CA LEU A 302 -1.89 -19.28 -2.84
C LEU A 302 -2.77 -20.30 -2.11
N ALA A 303 -2.49 -21.60 -2.19
CA ALA A 303 -3.36 -22.62 -1.59
C ALA A 303 -3.48 -22.45 -0.07
N SER A 304 -2.36 -22.21 0.63
CA SER A 304 -2.36 -21.95 2.08
C SER A 304 -3.18 -20.70 2.46
N VAL A 305 -3.13 -19.65 1.62
CA VAL A 305 -3.91 -18.42 1.83
C VAL A 305 -5.40 -18.72 1.71
N LEU A 306 -5.82 -19.48 0.70
CA LEU A 306 -7.20 -19.89 0.50
C LEU A 306 -7.69 -20.73 1.71
N THR A 307 -6.98 -21.80 2.03
CA THR A 307 -7.36 -22.72 3.11
C THR A 307 -7.44 -22.01 4.48
N THR A 308 -6.44 -21.19 4.81
CA THR A 308 -6.44 -20.46 6.09
C THR A 308 -7.56 -19.41 6.15
N THR A 309 -7.79 -18.69 5.05
CA THR A 309 -8.87 -17.69 4.97
C THR A 309 -10.23 -18.34 5.16
N ASP A 310 -10.52 -19.43 4.43
CA ASP A 310 -11.78 -20.15 4.50
C ASP A 310 -12.04 -20.71 5.90
N ALA A 311 -11.02 -21.29 6.53
CA ALA A 311 -11.13 -21.82 7.88
C ALA A 311 -11.42 -20.76 8.94
N LEU A 312 -10.72 -19.60 8.88
CA LEU A 312 -10.90 -18.51 9.84
C LEU A 312 -12.22 -17.75 9.66
N LEU A 313 -12.74 -17.68 8.44
CA LEU A 313 -14.08 -17.15 8.17
C LEU A 313 -15.17 -18.13 8.63
N ALA A 314 -15.05 -19.39 8.28
CA ALA A 314 -16.03 -20.42 8.63
C ALA A 314 -16.15 -20.66 10.15
N SER A 315 -15.04 -20.61 10.89
CA SER A 315 -15.03 -20.75 12.34
C SER A 315 -15.53 -19.52 13.10
N GLY A 316 -15.68 -18.36 12.41
CA GLY A 316 -16.00 -17.10 13.06
C GLY A 316 -14.84 -16.52 13.90
N THR A 317 -13.63 -17.05 13.76
CA THR A 317 -12.42 -16.53 14.43
C THR A 317 -12.11 -15.11 14.01
N LEU A 318 -12.33 -14.77 12.71
CA LEU A 318 -12.29 -13.37 12.25
C LEU A 318 -13.54 -12.62 12.72
N SER A 319 -13.33 -11.62 13.56
CA SER A 319 -14.39 -10.78 14.15
C SER A 319 -15.09 -9.93 13.09
N ARG A 320 -16.36 -9.59 13.29
CA ARG A 320 -17.01 -8.53 12.51
C ARG A 320 -16.24 -7.22 12.63
N GLY A 321 -16.10 -6.51 11.52
CA GLY A 321 -15.18 -5.37 11.44
C GLY A 321 -13.73 -5.79 11.27
N GLY A 322 -13.46 -7.08 10.99
CA GLY A 322 -12.13 -7.62 10.74
C GLY A 322 -11.55 -7.21 9.39
N ARG A 323 -10.25 -7.42 9.23
CA ARG A 323 -9.46 -7.04 8.04
C ARG A 323 -8.61 -8.20 7.59
N ILE A 324 -8.67 -8.53 6.30
CA ILE A 324 -7.71 -9.43 5.64
C ILE A 324 -6.86 -8.58 4.70
N VAL A 325 -5.55 -8.64 4.88
CA VAL A 325 -4.59 -7.98 3.98
C VAL A 325 -3.61 -9.03 3.45
N ALA A 326 -3.64 -9.27 2.14
CA ALA A 326 -2.78 -10.26 1.50
C ALA A 326 -1.63 -9.61 0.73
N THR A 327 -0.48 -10.27 0.66
CA THR A 327 0.68 -9.80 -0.10
C THR A 327 0.67 -10.42 -1.50
N ALA A 328 0.21 -9.64 -2.48
CA ALA A 328 0.36 -9.89 -3.91
C ALA A 328 1.79 -9.50 -4.38
N SER A 329 1.96 -9.06 -5.61
CA SER A 329 3.21 -8.53 -6.16
C SER A 329 2.93 -7.82 -7.49
N ILE A 330 3.76 -6.84 -7.85
CA ILE A 330 3.73 -6.28 -9.22
C ILE A 330 4.03 -7.35 -10.26
N ALA A 331 4.79 -8.41 -9.94
CA ALA A 331 5.03 -9.54 -10.83
C ALA A 331 3.74 -10.30 -11.16
N GLY A 332 2.77 -10.37 -10.23
CA GLY A 332 1.44 -10.93 -10.49
C GLY A 332 0.56 -10.04 -11.38
N LEU A 333 0.80 -8.73 -11.40
CA LEU A 333 0.01 -7.76 -12.18
C LEU A 333 0.58 -7.53 -13.58
N ALA A 334 1.91 -7.44 -13.72
CA ALA A 334 2.60 -7.10 -14.96
C ALA A 334 3.36 -8.28 -15.61
N GLY A 335 3.49 -9.40 -14.89
CA GLY A 335 4.36 -10.50 -15.28
C GLY A 335 5.84 -10.22 -15.00
N ASN A 336 6.64 -11.29 -14.89
CA ASN A 336 8.10 -11.21 -14.83
C ASN A 336 8.72 -12.47 -15.47
N ALA A 337 9.67 -12.30 -16.36
CA ALA A 337 10.33 -13.41 -17.04
C ALA A 337 11.03 -14.35 -16.04
N GLY A 338 10.81 -15.66 -16.17
CA GLY A 338 11.37 -16.66 -15.27
C GLY A 338 10.61 -16.87 -13.97
N GLN A 339 9.46 -16.21 -13.79
CA GLN A 339 8.64 -16.28 -12.57
C GLN A 339 7.18 -16.68 -12.84
N THR A 340 6.94 -17.56 -13.82
CA THR A 340 5.56 -17.94 -14.19
C THR A 340 4.75 -18.52 -13.02
N ASN A 341 5.37 -19.36 -12.18
CA ASN A 341 4.75 -19.91 -10.95
C ASN A 341 4.47 -18.81 -9.91
N TYR A 342 5.45 -17.98 -9.62
CA TYR A 342 5.33 -16.87 -8.67
C TYR A 342 4.30 -15.83 -9.15
N ALA A 343 4.39 -15.42 -10.41
CA ALA A 343 3.45 -14.50 -11.02
C ALA A 343 2.01 -15.06 -10.99
N ALA A 344 1.81 -16.33 -11.33
CA ALA A 344 0.52 -17.00 -11.24
C ALA A 344 -0.03 -17.00 -9.80
N SER A 345 0.80 -17.36 -8.80
CA SER A 345 0.38 -17.35 -7.41
C SER A 345 -0.01 -15.94 -6.92
N LYS A 346 0.76 -14.91 -7.27
CA LYS A 346 0.50 -13.52 -6.83
C LYS A 346 -0.64 -12.85 -7.61
N ALA A 347 -0.89 -13.25 -8.85
CA ALA A 347 -2.11 -12.91 -9.59
C ALA A 347 -3.35 -13.58 -8.96
N GLY A 348 -3.21 -14.83 -8.50
CA GLY A 348 -4.25 -15.54 -7.75
C GLY A 348 -4.68 -14.78 -6.49
N ILE A 349 -3.75 -14.21 -5.75
CA ILE A 349 -4.06 -13.32 -4.60
C ILE A 349 -4.90 -12.10 -5.01
N ALA A 350 -4.58 -11.47 -6.14
CA ALA A 350 -5.37 -10.35 -6.65
C ALA A 350 -6.79 -10.80 -7.07
N GLY A 351 -6.92 -11.98 -7.67
CA GLY A 351 -8.20 -12.60 -7.99
C GLY A 351 -9.04 -12.92 -6.75
N LEU A 352 -8.42 -13.56 -5.75
CA LEU A 352 -9.04 -13.82 -4.45
C LEU A 352 -9.56 -12.55 -3.80
N THR A 353 -8.72 -11.51 -3.73
CA THR A 353 -9.06 -10.22 -3.12
C THR A 353 -10.33 -9.64 -3.74
N ARG A 354 -10.40 -9.56 -5.08
CA ARG A 354 -11.55 -8.99 -5.79
C ARG A 354 -12.81 -9.83 -5.64
N SER A 355 -12.68 -11.15 -5.67
CA SER A 355 -13.82 -12.08 -5.62
C SER A 355 -14.36 -12.24 -4.19
N LEU A 356 -13.48 -12.36 -3.19
CA LEU A 356 -13.90 -12.60 -1.81
C LEU A 356 -14.40 -11.35 -1.11
N ALA A 357 -13.88 -10.16 -1.44
CA ALA A 357 -14.17 -8.93 -0.73
C ALA A 357 -15.66 -8.60 -0.60
N PRO A 358 -16.51 -8.62 -1.64
CA PRO A 358 -17.93 -8.35 -1.48
C PRO A 358 -18.62 -9.42 -0.64
N LYS A 359 -18.24 -10.67 -0.78
CA LYS A 359 -18.82 -11.80 -0.03
C LYS A 359 -18.45 -11.74 1.45
N ALA A 360 -17.15 -11.59 1.77
CA ALA A 360 -16.67 -11.51 3.14
C ALA A 360 -17.26 -10.29 3.88
N LEU A 361 -17.45 -9.16 3.18
CA LEU A 361 -18.10 -7.99 3.77
C LEU A 361 -19.57 -8.26 4.06
N ALA A 362 -20.31 -8.85 3.15
CA ALA A 362 -21.75 -9.12 3.30
C ALA A 362 -22.02 -10.17 4.39
N GLU A 363 -21.30 -11.29 4.36
CA GLU A 363 -21.55 -12.45 5.24
C GLU A 363 -20.91 -12.31 6.62
N HIS A 364 -19.67 -11.76 6.67
CA HIS A 364 -18.85 -11.73 7.88
C HIS A 364 -18.56 -10.30 8.39
N GLY A 365 -18.86 -9.26 7.61
CA GLY A 365 -18.48 -7.88 7.94
C GLY A 365 -16.96 -7.66 7.88
N VAL A 366 -16.23 -8.44 7.08
CA VAL A 366 -14.76 -8.43 6.95
C VAL A 366 -14.36 -7.83 5.61
N THR A 367 -13.43 -6.88 5.60
CA THR A 367 -12.85 -6.40 4.34
C THR A 367 -11.64 -7.23 3.93
N VAL A 368 -11.46 -7.37 2.62
CA VAL A 368 -10.35 -8.11 2.01
C VAL A 368 -9.62 -7.22 1.02
N ASN A 369 -8.35 -6.93 1.28
CA ASN A 369 -7.51 -6.12 0.40
C ASN A 369 -6.16 -6.80 0.20
N ALA A 370 -5.38 -6.31 -0.77
CA ALA A 370 -4.01 -6.76 -0.96
C ALA A 370 -3.06 -5.57 -1.17
N VAL A 371 -1.82 -5.75 -0.75
CA VAL A 371 -0.70 -4.92 -1.15
C VAL A 371 0.08 -5.63 -2.26
N ALA A 372 0.55 -4.89 -3.26
CA ALA A 372 1.38 -5.43 -4.34
C ALA A 372 2.75 -4.73 -4.34
N PRO A 373 3.73 -5.27 -3.58
CA PRO A 373 5.07 -4.71 -3.53
C PRO A 373 5.75 -4.73 -4.89
N GLY A 374 6.51 -3.66 -5.17
CA GLY A 374 7.46 -3.60 -6.26
C GLY A 374 8.82 -4.16 -5.86
N PHE A 375 9.90 -3.51 -6.30
CA PHE A 375 11.24 -3.84 -5.84
C PHE A 375 11.44 -3.32 -4.41
N ILE A 376 11.45 -4.21 -3.43
CA ILE A 376 11.64 -3.91 -2.00
C ILE A 376 13.00 -4.46 -1.53
N GLU A 377 13.78 -3.65 -0.82
CA GLU A 377 15.09 -4.01 -0.27
C GLU A 377 14.94 -5.03 0.88
N THR A 378 15.13 -6.30 0.56
CA THR A 378 15.07 -7.41 1.51
C THR A 378 16.25 -8.36 1.31
N LYS A 379 16.44 -9.35 2.21
CA LYS A 379 17.43 -10.42 2.00
C LYS A 379 17.16 -11.17 0.68
N MET A 380 15.91 -11.34 0.28
CA MET A 380 15.52 -12.00 -0.97
C MET A 380 16.01 -11.22 -2.21
N THR A 381 15.81 -9.91 -2.25
CA THR A 381 16.26 -9.07 -3.36
C THR A 381 17.75 -8.82 -3.36
N ALA A 382 18.41 -8.96 -2.21
CA ALA A 382 19.87 -8.88 -2.09
C ALA A 382 20.59 -10.02 -2.83
N ALA A 383 19.94 -11.17 -3.01
CA ALA A 383 20.48 -12.31 -3.76
C ALA A 383 20.38 -12.15 -5.29
N VAL A 384 19.65 -11.14 -5.77
CA VAL A 384 19.48 -10.85 -7.20
C VAL A 384 20.80 -10.27 -7.77
N PRO A 385 21.24 -10.67 -8.99
CA PRO A 385 22.44 -10.12 -9.61
C PRO A 385 22.42 -8.58 -9.69
N LEU A 386 23.59 -7.96 -9.51
CA LEU A 386 23.75 -6.52 -9.34
C LEU A 386 23.01 -5.69 -10.39
N PHE A 387 23.18 -6.00 -11.67
CA PHE A 387 22.54 -5.23 -12.76
C PHE A 387 21.03 -5.31 -12.74
N ILE A 388 20.45 -6.48 -12.48
CA ILE A 388 18.99 -6.69 -12.39
C ILE A 388 18.46 -5.95 -11.15
N ARG A 389 19.20 -5.99 -10.04
CA ARG A 389 18.87 -5.28 -8.80
C ARG A 389 18.86 -3.76 -9.01
N GLU A 390 19.90 -3.20 -9.65
CA GLU A 390 19.95 -1.76 -9.95
C GLU A 390 18.85 -1.34 -10.93
N ALA A 391 18.55 -2.14 -11.94
CA ALA A 391 17.40 -1.91 -12.81
C ALA A 391 16.09 -1.90 -12.01
N GLY A 392 15.85 -2.91 -11.17
CA GLY A 392 14.67 -2.98 -10.31
C GLY A 392 14.51 -1.75 -9.40
N ARG A 393 15.61 -1.24 -8.84
CA ARG A 393 15.63 -0.02 -8.03
C ARG A 393 15.23 1.23 -8.81
N ARG A 394 15.63 1.33 -10.09
CA ARG A 394 15.48 2.56 -10.89
C ARG A 394 14.24 2.57 -11.79
N MET A 395 13.61 1.42 -12.01
CA MET A 395 12.44 1.29 -12.90
C MET A 395 11.13 1.72 -12.22
N ASN A 396 11.15 2.84 -11.51
CA ASN A 396 9.97 3.46 -10.93
C ASN A 396 10.14 4.98 -10.89
N SER A 397 9.05 5.73 -10.72
CA SER A 397 9.05 7.20 -10.76
C SER A 397 9.85 7.86 -9.64
N LEU A 398 10.08 7.14 -8.52
CA LEU A 398 10.88 7.64 -7.39
C LEU A 398 12.37 7.31 -7.56
N GLY A 399 12.75 6.48 -8.56
CA GLY A 399 14.13 6.16 -8.92
C GLY A 399 14.91 5.40 -7.85
N GLN A 400 14.24 4.68 -6.94
CA GLN A 400 14.88 3.93 -5.84
C GLN A 400 14.05 2.72 -5.42
N GLY A 401 14.66 1.78 -4.71
CA GLY A 401 13.96 0.65 -4.10
C GLY A 401 13.09 1.10 -2.92
N GLY A 402 11.95 0.42 -2.73
CA GLY A 402 11.16 0.55 -1.52
C GLY A 402 11.82 -0.18 -0.35
N LEU A 403 11.42 0.16 0.86
CA LEU A 403 11.81 -0.51 2.08
C LEU A 403 10.67 -1.40 2.61
N PRO A 404 10.95 -2.44 3.39
CA PRO A 404 9.91 -3.24 4.04
C PRO A 404 8.87 -2.40 4.78
N VAL A 405 9.28 -1.31 5.43
CA VAL A 405 8.40 -0.39 6.14
C VAL A 405 7.38 0.29 5.20
N ASP A 406 7.69 0.55 3.93
CA ASP A 406 6.74 1.14 2.97
C ASP A 406 5.54 0.19 2.73
N VAL A 407 5.81 -1.12 2.67
CA VAL A 407 4.76 -2.14 2.56
C VAL A 407 4.00 -2.28 3.87
N ALA A 408 4.71 -2.27 4.99
CA ALA A 408 4.14 -2.40 6.32
C ALA A 408 3.17 -1.24 6.66
N GLU A 409 3.53 -0.01 6.37
CA GLU A 409 2.65 1.16 6.58
C GLU A 409 1.39 1.09 5.72
N THR A 410 1.51 0.62 4.48
CA THR A 410 0.34 0.42 3.60
C THR A 410 -0.55 -0.71 4.12
N THR A 411 0.04 -1.80 4.62
CA THR A 411 -0.68 -2.91 5.26
C THR A 411 -1.40 -2.45 6.52
N ALA A 412 -0.74 -1.66 7.37
CA ALA A 412 -1.33 -1.12 8.60
C ALA A 412 -2.51 -0.17 8.30
N TRP A 413 -2.40 0.67 7.26
CA TRP A 413 -3.53 1.48 6.81
C TRP A 413 -4.72 0.62 6.38
N LEU A 414 -4.52 -0.45 5.61
CA LEU A 414 -5.60 -1.36 5.21
C LEU A 414 -6.16 -2.18 6.40
N ALA A 415 -5.35 -2.43 7.42
CA ALA A 415 -5.75 -3.08 8.67
C ALA A 415 -6.48 -2.15 9.65
N HIS A 416 -6.45 -0.84 9.40
CA HIS A 416 -7.02 0.19 10.28
C HIS A 416 -8.55 0.06 10.39
N PRO A 417 -9.17 0.20 11.58
CA PRO A 417 -10.62 0.09 11.75
C PRO A 417 -11.39 1.10 10.90
N ALA A 418 -10.90 2.34 10.75
CA ALA A 418 -11.52 3.35 9.92
C ALA A 418 -11.30 3.16 8.40
N SER A 419 -10.62 2.09 7.95
CA SER A 419 -10.44 1.77 6.53
C SER A 419 -11.52 0.83 5.98
N GLY A 420 -12.64 0.66 6.66
CA GLY A 420 -13.72 -0.24 6.25
C GLY A 420 -14.39 0.12 4.92
N ALA A 421 -14.25 1.35 4.47
CA ALA A 421 -14.70 1.80 3.16
C ALA A 421 -13.76 1.42 2.00
N VAL A 422 -12.57 0.86 2.30
CA VAL A 422 -11.62 0.34 1.30
C VAL A 422 -11.72 -1.18 1.27
N ASN A 423 -12.26 -1.75 0.18
CA ASN A 423 -12.50 -3.18 0.07
C ASN A 423 -12.30 -3.68 -1.36
N GLY A 424 -11.74 -4.87 -1.54
CA GLY A 424 -11.53 -5.49 -2.84
C GLY A 424 -10.35 -4.95 -3.64
N GLN A 425 -9.46 -4.17 -3.01
CA GLN A 425 -8.42 -3.47 -3.72
C GLN A 425 -7.05 -4.11 -3.62
N VAL A 426 -6.27 -3.92 -4.68
CA VAL A 426 -4.86 -4.33 -4.77
C VAL A 426 -4.02 -3.06 -4.91
N VAL A 427 -3.47 -2.59 -3.79
CA VAL A 427 -2.69 -1.34 -3.76
C VAL A 427 -1.22 -1.63 -4.04
N ARG A 428 -0.67 -1.04 -5.10
CA ARG A 428 0.74 -1.20 -5.45
C ARG A 428 1.62 -0.33 -4.57
N VAL A 429 2.58 -0.96 -3.91
CA VAL A 429 3.64 -0.30 -3.13
C VAL A 429 4.95 -0.44 -3.91
N CYS A 430 5.07 0.33 -4.99
CA CYS A 430 6.11 0.12 -5.99
C CYS A 430 6.81 1.41 -6.47
N GLY A 431 6.57 2.55 -5.80
CA GLY A 431 7.11 3.85 -6.24
C GLY A 431 6.64 4.26 -7.63
N GLN A 432 5.48 3.77 -8.06
CA GLN A 432 4.97 3.88 -9.42
C GLN A 432 5.94 3.25 -10.43
N SER A 433 6.05 1.92 -10.38
CA SER A 433 6.84 1.15 -11.36
C SER A 433 6.44 1.52 -12.79
N LEU A 434 7.42 1.63 -13.66
CA LEU A 434 7.23 1.97 -15.07
C LEU A 434 6.61 0.82 -15.87
N LEU A 435 6.66 -0.40 -15.34
CA LEU A 435 6.09 -1.60 -15.93
C LEU A 435 4.69 -1.87 -15.36
N GLY A 436 3.74 -2.09 -16.25
CA GLY A 436 2.34 -2.35 -15.92
C GLY A 436 1.59 -1.09 -15.45
N ALA A 437 0.30 -1.12 -15.66
CA ALA A 437 -0.62 -0.04 -15.25
C ALA A 437 -1.14 -0.28 -13.84
#